data_d2be0acf37285e251fc15bb6e18c6def
#
_entry.id   d2be0acf37285e251fc15bb6e18c6def
#
_cell.length_a   1.000
_cell.length_b   1.000
_cell.length_c   1.000
_cell.angle_alpha   90.00
_cell.angle_beta   90.00
_cell.angle_gamma   90.00
#
_symmetry.space_group_name_H-M   'P 1'
#
loop_
_entity.id
_entity.type
_entity.pdbx_description
1 polymer ?
#
loop_
_entity_poly.entity_id
_entity_poly.type
_entity_poly.pdbx_seq_one_letter_code
_entity_poly.pdbx_strand_id
1 'polypeptide(L)'
;MKTIVFLALTAAITASSAASAADVVDQAPTAPVAQVAAPAFSWSGFYFGAHGGYGWADAEVGGVIDLSGFDGGRFGGFVGYNWDVSNGLVVGVEADVNYDWNDRSVGDADELGTDWSGSVRGRVGYALDRTLIYAAGGWTVANAYINDPVFEDSETTHGWTIGAGVDWAVVENVFVRAEYRYNDFGDVSLSGEDVGFDQHVINVGLGVKF
;
A
#
# COMPACT_ATOMS: atom_id res chain seq x y z
N MET A 1 80.91 -30.48 22.40
CA MET A 1 82.19 -30.33 21.67
C MET A 1 82.08 -29.10 20.78
N LYS A 2 83.04 -28.22 20.99
CA LYS A 2 83.58 -27.16 20.15
C LYS A 2 82.75 -25.89 19.98
N THR A 3 83.05 -24.99 20.83
CA THR A 3 83.30 -23.56 20.83
C THR A 3 83.82 -23.05 19.47
N ILE A 4 83.30 -21.95 18.97
CA ILE A 4 84.10 -20.90 18.28
C ILE A 4 83.49 -19.53 18.56
N VAL A 5 84.23 -18.77 19.27
CA VAL A 5 84.13 -17.29 19.51
C VAL A 5 84.75 -16.61 18.31
N PHE A 6 84.15 -15.59 17.72
CA PHE A 6 84.78 -14.58 16.95
C PHE A 6 84.40 -13.17 17.37
N LEU A 7 85.32 -12.54 17.85
CA LEU A 7 85.46 -11.12 18.26
C LEU A 7 85.99 -10.30 17.05
N ALA A 8 85.33 -9.24 16.68
CA ALA A 8 85.89 -8.14 15.91
C ALA A 8 84.94 -6.97 15.90
N LEU A 9 85.23 -6.00 16.48
CA LEU A 9 86.04 -4.80 16.29
C LEU A 9 85.26 -3.59 15.79
N THR A 10 85.18 -2.62 16.66
CA THR A 10 84.71 -1.23 16.56
C THR A 10 85.19 -0.46 15.36
N ALA A 11 84.25 0.29 14.71
CA ALA A 11 84.57 1.55 14.02
C ALA A 11 83.43 2.55 14.26
N ALA A 12 83.74 3.49 15.15
CA ALA A 12 82.94 4.70 15.33
C ALA A 12 83.16 5.66 14.17
N ILE A 13 82.05 5.86 13.40
CA ILE A 13 82.00 6.96 12.42
C ILE A 13 80.97 7.95 12.96
N THR A 14 81.46 9.08 13.49
CA THR A 14 80.65 10.24 13.83
C THR A 14 80.29 10.99 12.55
N ALA A 15 79.08 10.76 12.05
CA ALA A 15 78.46 11.59 11.03
C ALA A 15 77.58 12.62 11.73
N SER A 16 77.97 13.87 11.78
CA SER A 16 77.16 15.00 12.16
C SER A 16 76.10 15.23 11.08
N SER A 17 74.87 14.74 11.29
CA SER A 17 73.74 15.11 10.48
C SER A 17 73.19 16.44 10.92
N ALA A 18 73.31 17.46 10.06
CA ALA A 18 72.58 18.71 10.18
C ALA A 18 71.08 18.38 10.24
N ALA A 19 70.47 18.75 11.38
CA ALA A 19 69.02 18.69 11.49
C ALA A 19 68.39 19.76 10.60
N SER A 20 67.91 19.38 9.44
CA SER A 20 66.98 20.18 8.65
C SER A 20 65.63 20.10 9.35
N ALA A 21 65.25 21.13 10.08
CA ALA A 21 63.89 21.29 10.55
C ALA A 21 62.99 21.53 9.31
N ALA A 22 62.50 20.45 8.72
CA ALA A 22 61.39 20.57 7.80
C ALA A 22 60.17 20.99 8.62
N ASP A 23 59.68 22.15 8.32
CA ASP A 23 58.39 22.65 8.80
C ASP A 23 57.30 21.67 8.27
N VAL A 24 57.02 20.65 9.06
CA VAL A 24 55.89 19.77 8.80
C VAL A 24 54.65 20.60 9.15
N VAL A 25 54.13 21.27 8.14
CA VAL A 25 52.76 21.78 8.23
C VAL A 25 51.89 20.56 8.49
N ASP A 26 51.49 20.40 9.75
CA ASP A 26 50.49 19.42 10.18
C ASP A 26 49.20 19.74 9.41
N GLN A 27 49.06 19.14 8.23
CA GLN A 27 47.76 19.17 7.56
C GLN A 27 46.81 18.37 8.47
N ALA A 28 46.07 19.12 9.29
CA ALA A 28 44.98 18.54 10.04
C ALA A 28 44.15 17.68 9.06
N PRO A 29 43.89 16.40 9.39
CA PRO A 29 43.06 15.56 8.54
C PRO A 29 41.76 16.30 8.22
N THR A 30 41.49 16.49 6.94
CA THR A 30 40.22 17.09 6.52
C THR A 30 39.10 16.29 7.21
N ALA A 31 38.30 16.98 8.04
CA ALA A 31 37.19 16.36 8.72
C ALA A 31 36.35 15.59 7.66
N PRO A 32 35.95 14.34 7.95
CA PRO A 32 35.10 13.61 7.04
C PRO A 32 33.91 14.48 6.69
N VAL A 33 33.66 14.72 5.40
CA VAL A 33 32.46 15.40 4.95
C VAL A 33 31.28 14.61 5.51
N ALA A 34 30.51 15.27 6.37
CA ALA A 34 29.31 14.66 6.90
C ALA A 34 28.46 14.16 5.69
N GLN A 35 28.29 12.86 5.58
CA GLN A 35 27.38 12.31 4.59
C GLN A 35 26.00 12.87 4.94
N VAL A 36 25.50 13.76 4.09
CA VAL A 36 24.12 14.21 4.18
C VAL A 36 23.30 12.93 3.92
N ALA A 37 22.68 12.40 4.96
CA ALA A 37 21.78 11.27 4.82
C ALA A 37 20.73 11.65 3.75
N ALA A 38 20.57 10.82 2.75
CA ALA A 38 19.50 11.02 1.77
C ALA A 38 18.17 11.17 2.54
N PRO A 39 17.32 12.13 2.19
CA PRO A 39 16.04 12.29 2.87
C PRO A 39 15.28 10.96 2.82
N ALA A 40 14.79 10.52 3.97
CA ALA A 40 13.95 9.32 4.05
C ALA A 40 12.72 9.52 3.15
N PHE A 41 12.28 8.45 2.49
CA PHE A 41 11.08 8.50 1.67
C PHE A 41 9.87 8.84 2.57
N SER A 42 9.06 9.82 2.18
CA SER A 42 7.86 10.23 2.90
C SER A 42 6.62 9.75 2.17
N TRP A 43 5.67 9.17 2.90
CA TRP A 43 4.35 8.82 2.40
C TRP A 43 3.34 9.94 2.57
N SER A 44 3.70 11.04 3.25
CA SER A 44 2.84 12.20 3.47
C SER A 44 2.54 12.91 2.15
N GLY A 45 1.31 13.39 2.03
CA GLY A 45 0.85 14.19 0.90
C GLY A 45 -0.42 13.67 0.26
N PHE A 46 -0.87 14.42 -0.72
CA PHE A 46 -2.01 14.09 -1.55
C PHE A 46 -1.61 13.02 -2.57
N TYR A 47 -2.52 12.10 -2.85
CA TYR A 47 -2.34 11.10 -3.89
C TYR A 47 -3.65 10.78 -4.60
N PHE A 48 -3.53 10.33 -5.83
CA PHE A 48 -4.64 9.75 -6.58
C PHE A 48 -4.13 8.62 -7.48
N GLY A 49 -5.04 7.78 -7.93
CA GLY A 49 -4.67 6.66 -8.78
C GLY A 49 -5.86 5.95 -9.37
N ALA A 50 -5.55 4.88 -10.09
CA ALA A 50 -6.52 3.96 -10.64
C ALA A 50 -6.17 2.53 -10.23
N HIS A 51 -7.18 1.68 -10.13
CA HIS A 51 -7.03 0.27 -9.84
C HIS A 51 -7.98 -0.57 -10.69
N GLY A 52 -7.58 -1.81 -10.94
CA GLY A 52 -8.43 -2.86 -11.46
C GLY A 52 -8.41 -4.02 -10.49
N GLY A 53 -9.49 -4.77 -10.45
CA GLY A 53 -9.62 -5.85 -9.50
C GLY A 53 -10.61 -6.91 -9.94
N TYR A 54 -10.76 -7.88 -9.07
CA TYR A 54 -11.73 -8.95 -9.20
C TYR A 54 -12.42 -9.13 -7.86
N GLY A 55 -13.77 -9.18 -7.90
CA GLY A 55 -14.61 -9.40 -6.75
C GLY A 55 -15.35 -10.70 -6.85
N TRP A 56 -15.58 -11.33 -5.70
CA TRP A 56 -16.53 -12.44 -5.57
C TRP A 56 -17.43 -12.14 -4.38
N ALA A 57 -18.71 -12.43 -4.55
CA ALA A 57 -19.72 -12.18 -3.56
C ALA A 57 -20.48 -13.47 -3.26
N ASP A 58 -20.81 -13.62 -1.99
CA ASP A 58 -21.66 -14.68 -1.49
C ASP A 58 -22.95 -14.04 -0.94
N ALA A 59 -24.10 -14.61 -1.27
CA ALA A 59 -25.40 -14.18 -0.75
C ALA A 59 -26.07 -15.34 -0.04
N GLU A 60 -26.45 -15.16 1.21
CA GLU A 60 -27.25 -16.11 1.98
C GLU A 60 -28.70 -15.63 2.09
N VAL A 61 -29.64 -16.44 1.59
CA VAL A 61 -31.08 -16.20 1.74
C VAL A 61 -31.65 -17.14 2.79
N GLY A 62 -32.08 -16.58 3.93
CA GLY A 62 -32.75 -17.34 4.99
C GLY A 62 -31.93 -18.47 5.61
N GLY A 63 -30.59 -18.45 5.50
CA GLY A 63 -29.68 -19.46 6.06
C GLY A 63 -29.76 -20.85 5.40
N VAL A 64 -30.42 -20.98 4.23
CA VAL A 64 -30.67 -22.29 3.58
C VAL A 64 -30.28 -22.30 2.10
N ILE A 65 -30.19 -21.16 1.44
CA ILE A 65 -29.89 -21.08 0.01
C ILE A 65 -28.58 -20.28 -0.16
N ASP A 66 -27.49 -21.01 -0.44
CA ASP A 66 -26.21 -20.47 -0.85
C ASP A 66 -26.30 -20.05 -2.32
N LEU A 67 -26.35 -18.77 -2.59
CA LEU A 67 -26.22 -18.18 -3.92
C LEU A 67 -24.78 -17.68 -4.09
N SER A 68 -23.83 -18.60 -4.19
CA SER A 68 -22.43 -18.30 -4.47
C SER A 68 -22.19 -18.10 -5.96
N GLY A 69 -21.28 -17.18 -6.32
CA GLY A 69 -20.77 -17.01 -7.68
C GLY A 69 -21.20 -15.74 -8.39
N PHE A 70 -21.39 -14.65 -7.67
CA PHE A 70 -21.37 -13.31 -8.28
C PHE A 70 -19.92 -12.85 -8.34
N ASP A 71 -19.24 -13.20 -9.41
CA ASP A 71 -17.85 -12.87 -9.59
C ASP A 71 -17.66 -12.01 -10.85
N GLY A 72 -16.84 -10.99 -10.75
CA GLY A 72 -16.63 -10.07 -11.87
C GLY A 72 -15.42 -9.17 -11.73
N GLY A 73 -15.03 -8.61 -12.87
CA GLY A 73 -13.98 -7.60 -12.93
C GLY A 73 -14.50 -6.25 -12.44
N ARG A 74 -13.59 -5.46 -11.86
CA ARG A 74 -13.86 -4.08 -11.49
C ARG A 74 -12.74 -3.17 -11.93
N PHE A 75 -13.07 -1.91 -12.15
CA PHE A 75 -12.14 -0.84 -12.40
C PHE A 75 -12.58 0.41 -11.65
N GLY A 76 -11.61 1.14 -11.09
CA GLY A 76 -11.94 2.32 -10.31
C GLY A 76 -10.80 3.31 -10.19
N GLY A 77 -11.12 4.44 -9.60
CA GLY A 77 -10.19 5.47 -9.22
C GLY A 77 -10.25 5.76 -7.72
N PHE A 78 -9.14 6.17 -7.17
CA PHE A 78 -9.04 6.55 -5.77
C PHE A 78 -8.28 7.87 -5.60
N VAL A 79 -8.58 8.57 -4.54
CA VAL A 79 -7.95 9.81 -4.13
C VAL A 79 -7.83 9.83 -2.61
N GLY A 80 -6.72 10.35 -2.09
CA GLY A 80 -6.54 10.39 -0.65
C GLY A 80 -5.44 11.34 -0.22
N TYR A 81 -5.29 11.43 1.09
CA TYR A 81 -4.22 12.16 1.75
C TYR A 81 -3.67 11.37 2.92
N ASN A 82 -2.34 11.27 2.99
CA ASN A 82 -1.62 10.63 4.08
C ASN A 82 -0.88 11.67 4.91
N TRP A 83 -0.75 11.39 6.21
CA TRP A 83 0.08 12.12 7.17
C TRP A 83 1.09 11.15 7.78
N ASP A 84 2.37 11.46 7.67
CA ASP A 84 3.42 10.78 8.43
C ASP A 84 3.39 11.32 9.87
N VAL A 85 2.98 10.49 10.82
CA VAL A 85 2.77 10.92 12.20
C VAL A 85 4.06 10.86 13.01
N SER A 86 4.70 9.69 13.07
CA SER A 86 5.95 9.46 13.81
C SER A 86 6.45 8.02 13.58
N ASN A 87 7.77 7.84 13.58
CA ASN A 87 8.41 6.50 13.58
C ASN A 87 7.89 5.53 12.50
N GLY A 88 7.55 6.05 11.32
CA GLY A 88 7.01 5.26 10.23
C GLY A 88 5.50 5.01 10.30
N LEU A 89 4.80 5.52 11.32
CA LEU A 89 3.35 5.47 11.39
C LEU A 89 2.75 6.47 10.40
N VAL A 90 1.88 5.98 9.52
CA VAL A 90 1.14 6.77 8.53
C VAL A 90 -0.35 6.62 8.82
N VAL A 91 -1.06 7.75 8.88
CA VAL A 91 -2.52 7.77 8.93
C VAL A 91 -3.04 8.51 7.70
N GLY A 92 -4.25 8.21 7.26
CA GLY A 92 -4.78 8.87 6.07
C GLY A 92 -6.28 8.73 5.93
N VAL A 93 -6.79 9.44 4.93
CA VAL A 93 -8.17 9.31 4.45
C VAL A 93 -8.15 9.06 2.96
N GLU A 94 -9.07 8.25 2.49
CA GLU A 94 -9.16 7.87 1.08
C GLU A 94 -10.62 7.77 0.67
N ALA A 95 -10.91 8.20 -0.55
CA ALA A 95 -12.18 7.96 -1.21
C ALA A 95 -11.93 7.25 -2.55
N ASP A 96 -12.82 6.36 -2.91
CA ASP A 96 -12.77 5.65 -4.19
C ASP A 96 -14.14 5.55 -4.84
N VAL A 97 -14.12 5.41 -6.17
CA VAL A 97 -15.29 5.12 -7.00
C VAL A 97 -14.92 3.98 -7.94
N ASN A 98 -15.78 3.00 -8.05
CA ASN A 98 -15.59 1.81 -8.85
C ASN A 98 -16.75 1.58 -9.79
N TYR A 99 -16.45 0.97 -10.92
CA TYR A 99 -17.40 0.38 -11.83
C TYR A 99 -17.19 -1.14 -11.84
N ASP A 100 -18.25 -1.90 -11.56
CA ASP A 100 -18.22 -3.34 -11.45
C ASP A 100 -18.92 -3.97 -12.67
N TRP A 101 -18.27 -4.94 -13.33
CA TRP A 101 -18.87 -5.73 -14.43
C TRP A 101 -19.34 -7.08 -13.88
N ASN A 102 -20.39 -7.06 -13.09
CA ASN A 102 -20.93 -8.26 -12.46
C ASN A 102 -22.29 -8.64 -13.11
N ASP A 103 -22.30 -8.76 -14.43
CA ASP A 103 -23.52 -9.13 -15.15
C ASP A 103 -23.78 -10.62 -14.98
N ARG A 104 -24.86 -10.99 -14.32
CA ARG A 104 -25.36 -12.36 -14.27
C ARG A 104 -26.76 -12.43 -14.83
N SER A 105 -26.92 -13.19 -15.90
CA SER A 105 -28.21 -13.56 -16.43
C SER A 105 -28.84 -14.66 -15.56
N VAL A 106 -29.87 -14.33 -14.84
CA VAL A 106 -30.70 -15.29 -14.09
C VAL A 106 -31.94 -15.62 -14.92
N GLY A 107 -31.84 -16.63 -15.80
CA GLY A 107 -32.93 -16.99 -16.69
C GLY A 107 -33.02 -16.09 -17.94
N ASP A 108 -34.14 -16.22 -18.68
CA ASP A 108 -34.32 -15.58 -19.99
C ASP A 108 -34.73 -14.09 -19.96
N ALA A 109 -34.75 -13.41 -18.80
CA ALA A 109 -35.34 -12.06 -18.71
C ALA A 109 -34.72 -11.08 -17.73
N ASP A 110 -33.85 -11.44 -16.76
CA ASP A 110 -33.43 -10.53 -15.72
C ASP A 110 -31.90 -10.40 -15.68
N GLU A 111 -31.40 -9.19 -15.93
CA GLU A 111 -30.00 -8.79 -15.67
C GLU A 111 -29.96 -8.11 -14.30
N LEU A 112 -29.33 -8.79 -13.34
CA LEU A 112 -28.96 -8.22 -12.05
C LEU A 112 -27.50 -7.81 -12.10
N GLY A 113 -27.21 -6.56 -11.84
CA GLY A 113 -25.86 -6.03 -11.85
C GLY A 113 -25.64 -4.92 -10.83
N THR A 114 -24.38 -4.70 -10.45
CA THR A 114 -23.94 -3.54 -9.69
C THR A 114 -23.09 -2.71 -10.63
N ASP A 115 -23.51 -1.47 -10.94
CA ASP A 115 -22.78 -0.61 -11.86
C ASP A 115 -21.72 0.21 -11.14
N TRP A 116 -22.11 0.93 -10.10
CA TRP A 116 -21.26 1.88 -9.42
C TRP A 116 -21.23 1.63 -7.93
N SER A 117 -20.01 1.61 -7.41
CA SER A 117 -19.77 1.59 -5.97
C SER A 117 -18.77 2.68 -5.58
N GLY A 118 -18.86 3.15 -4.34
CA GLY A 118 -17.94 4.14 -3.82
C GLY A 118 -17.72 3.95 -2.33
N SER A 119 -16.55 4.40 -1.84
CA SER A 119 -16.28 4.35 -0.41
C SER A 119 -15.52 5.56 0.08
N VAL A 120 -15.65 5.83 1.39
CA VAL A 120 -14.81 6.77 2.13
C VAL A 120 -14.25 6.03 3.33
N ARG A 121 -12.90 6.00 3.44
CA ARG A 121 -12.18 5.19 4.40
C ARG A 121 -11.12 5.95 5.15
N GLY A 122 -10.96 5.66 6.43
CA GLY A 122 -9.75 5.96 7.18
C GLY A 122 -8.72 4.87 6.93
N ARG A 123 -7.44 5.22 6.88
CA ARG A 123 -6.34 4.25 6.76
C ARG A 123 -5.27 4.49 7.81
N VAL A 124 -4.66 3.41 8.27
CA VAL A 124 -3.51 3.42 9.17
C VAL A 124 -2.51 2.41 8.66
N GLY A 125 -1.24 2.79 8.61
CA GLY A 125 -0.19 1.93 8.07
C GLY A 125 1.16 2.19 8.70
N TYR A 126 2.10 1.35 8.34
CA TYR A 126 3.48 1.45 8.75
C TYR A 126 4.39 1.50 7.52
N ALA A 127 5.17 2.56 7.42
CA ALA A 127 6.11 2.79 6.33
C ALA A 127 7.45 2.11 6.64
N LEU A 128 7.85 1.24 5.74
CA LEU A 128 9.16 0.59 5.70
C LEU A 128 9.89 1.14 4.47
N ASP A 129 10.46 2.34 4.59
CA ASP A 129 11.05 3.10 3.50
C ASP A 129 10.06 3.25 2.33
N ARG A 130 10.30 2.61 1.20
CA ARG A 130 9.47 2.68 -0.02
C ARG A 130 8.26 1.73 -0.01
N THR A 131 8.00 1.06 1.09
CA THR A 131 6.86 0.15 1.25
C THR A 131 5.97 0.62 2.39
N LEU A 132 4.69 0.82 2.13
CA LEU A 132 3.67 1.12 3.13
C LEU A 132 2.71 -0.07 3.24
N ILE A 133 2.70 -0.72 4.40
CA ILE A 133 1.71 -1.75 4.73
C ILE A 133 0.60 -1.06 5.52
N TYR A 134 -0.65 -1.25 5.14
CA TYR A 134 -1.76 -0.53 5.77
C TYR A 134 -3.02 -1.40 5.93
N ALA A 135 -3.84 -0.98 6.87
CA ALA A 135 -5.24 -1.35 6.98
C ALA A 135 -6.11 -0.11 6.73
N ALA A 136 -7.28 -0.31 6.16
CA ALA A 136 -8.24 0.74 5.90
C ALA A 136 -9.65 0.26 6.25
N GLY A 137 -10.49 1.17 6.69
CA GLY A 137 -11.89 0.85 7.00
C GLY A 137 -12.77 2.10 6.95
N GLY A 138 -14.03 1.91 6.62
CA GLY A 138 -14.93 3.02 6.46
C GLY A 138 -16.31 2.61 5.98
N TRP A 139 -16.94 3.53 5.31
CA TRP A 139 -18.29 3.40 4.79
C TRP A 139 -18.27 3.22 3.28
N THR A 140 -19.13 2.35 2.77
CA THR A 140 -19.30 2.06 1.35
C THR A 140 -20.75 2.22 0.93
N VAL A 141 -20.93 2.53 -0.33
CA VAL A 141 -22.23 2.66 -0.98
C VAL A 141 -22.16 1.97 -2.34
N ALA A 142 -23.19 1.21 -2.68
CA ALA A 142 -23.35 0.60 -3.99
C ALA A 142 -24.74 0.90 -4.55
N ASN A 143 -24.83 1.11 -5.85
CA ASN A 143 -26.09 1.20 -6.56
C ASN A 143 -26.35 -0.15 -7.23
N ALA A 144 -27.37 -0.83 -6.76
CA ALA A 144 -27.92 -2.02 -7.41
C ALA A 144 -29.10 -1.61 -8.28
N TYR A 145 -29.17 -2.12 -9.50
CA TYR A 145 -30.35 -1.97 -10.36
C TYR A 145 -30.91 -3.32 -10.76
N ILE A 146 -32.25 -3.36 -10.88
CA ILE A 146 -32.98 -4.51 -11.40
C ILE A 146 -33.65 -4.05 -12.69
N ASN A 147 -33.22 -4.59 -13.81
CA ASN A 147 -33.89 -4.39 -15.09
C ASN A 147 -35.02 -5.45 -15.23
N ASP A 148 -36.19 -5.14 -14.70
CA ASP A 148 -37.42 -5.88 -14.99
C ASP A 148 -38.23 -5.07 -16.03
N PRO A 149 -38.76 -5.66 -17.11
CA PRO A 149 -39.60 -4.96 -18.10
C PRO A 149 -40.86 -4.30 -17.53
N VAL A 150 -41.20 -4.52 -16.26
CA VAL A 150 -42.38 -3.98 -15.58
C VAL A 150 -42.04 -2.99 -14.46
N PHE A 151 -40.86 -3.06 -13.87
CA PHE A 151 -40.42 -2.21 -12.75
C PHE A 151 -38.95 -1.82 -12.92
N GLU A 152 -38.66 -0.54 -13.18
CA GLU A 152 -37.34 0.03 -13.01
C GLU A 152 -37.25 0.52 -11.55
N ASP A 153 -36.51 -0.19 -10.71
CA ASP A 153 -36.23 0.26 -9.35
C ASP A 153 -34.72 0.24 -9.11
N SER A 154 -34.17 1.38 -8.69
CA SER A 154 -32.76 1.51 -8.33
C SER A 154 -32.67 1.79 -6.84
N GLU A 155 -32.08 0.88 -6.10
CA GLU A 155 -31.91 1.02 -4.67
C GLU A 155 -30.43 1.24 -4.30
N THR A 156 -30.18 2.26 -3.49
CA THR A 156 -28.83 2.55 -3.00
C THR A 156 -28.62 1.83 -1.68
N THR A 157 -27.73 0.87 -1.68
CA THR A 157 -27.37 0.10 -0.49
C THR A 157 -26.15 0.71 0.20
N HIS A 158 -26.19 0.76 1.52
CA HIS A 158 -25.13 1.29 2.37
C HIS A 158 -24.51 0.17 3.19
N GLY A 159 -23.18 0.22 3.34
CA GLY A 159 -22.47 -0.78 4.09
C GLY A 159 -21.19 -0.24 4.74
N TRP A 160 -20.46 -1.14 5.37
CA TRP A 160 -19.13 -0.87 5.86
C TRP A 160 -18.09 -1.68 5.07
N THR A 161 -16.87 -1.18 5.06
CA THR A 161 -15.77 -1.83 4.36
C THR A 161 -14.54 -1.87 5.24
N ILE A 162 -13.81 -2.98 5.17
CA ILE A 162 -12.49 -3.11 5.78
C ILE A 162 -11.54 -3.76 4.78
N GLY A 163 -10.28 -3.34 4.79
CA GLY A 163 -9.28 -3.89 3.89
C GLY A 163 -7.88 -3.74 4.42
N ALA A 164 -6.97 -4.44 3.79
CA ALA A 164 -5.54 -4.31 4.04
C ALA A 164 -4.78 -4.35 2.72
N GLY A 165 -3.67 -3.63 2.65
CA GLY A 165 -2.92 -3.53 1.41
C GLY A 165 -1.47 -3.15 1.62
N VAL A 166 -0.77 -3.15 0.50
CA VAL A 166 0.62 -2.73 0.39
C VAL A 166 0.74 -1.75 -0.76
N ASP A 167 1.29 -0.58 -0.48
CA ASP A 167 1.72 0.40 -1.46
C ASP A 167 3.25 0.34 -1.57
N TRP A 168 3.79 0.20 -2.77
CA TRP A 168 5.22 0.19 -3.03
C TRP A 168 5.61 1.30 -3.99
N ALA A 169 6.44 2.24 -3.52
CA ALA A 169 6.93 3.37 -4.30
C ALA A 169 8.01 2.91 -5.29
N VAL A 170 7.65 2.84 -6.56
CA VAL A 170 8.56 2.49 -7.67
C VAL A 170 9.54 3.63 -7.94
N VAL A 171 9.04 4.86 -7.92
CA VAL A 171 9.82 6.10 -7.97
C VAL A 171 9.32 7.06 -6.90
N GLU A 172 9.90 8.27 -6.79
CA GLU A 172 9.58 9.23 -5.72
C GLU A 172 8.08 9.61 -5.64
N ASN A 173 7.40 9.60 -6.77
CA ASN A 173 6.02 10.08 -6.87
C ASN A 173 5.04 9.05 -7.45
N VAL A 174 5.48 7.82 -7.76
CA VAL A 174 4.60 6.76 -8.30
C VAL A 174 4.72 5.50 -7.46
N PHE A 175 3.58 4.96 -7.09
CA PHE A 175 3.51 3.71 -6.35
C PHE A 175 2.56 2.69 -7.02
N VAL A 176 2.83 1.43 -6.82
CA VAL A 176 1.93 0.32 -7.12
C VAL A 176 1.24 -0.10 -5.83
N ARG A 177 0.00 -0.54 -5.96
CA ARG A 177 -0.86 -0.99 -4.86
C ARG A 177 -1.32 -2.41 -5.08
N ALA A 178 -1.36 -3.20 -4.02
CA ALA A 178 -2.16 -4.41 -3.92
C ALA A 178 -3.01 -4.33 -2.65
N GLU A 179 -4.32 -4.51 -2.77
CA GLU A 179 -5.27 -4.38 -1.67
C GLU A 179 -6.27 -5.54 -1.70
N TYR A 180 -6.52 -6.14 -0.55
CA TYR A 180 -7.67 -7.00 -0.30
C TYR A 180 -8.70 -6.22 0.49
N ARG A 181 -9.99 -6.35 0.13
CA ARG A 181 -11.11 -5.63 0.73
C ARG A 181 -12.27 -6.59 0.96
N TYR A 182 -12.92 -6.41 2.10
CA TYR A 182 -14.20 -7.01 2.45
C TYR A 182 -15.23 -5.88 2.58
N ASN A 183 -16.35 -6.04 1.91
CA ASN A 183 -17.49 -5.13 1.98
C ASN A 183 -18.67 -5.90 2.53
N ASP A 184 -19.39 -5.30 3.47
CA ASP A 184 -20.61 -5.83 4.05
C ASP A 184 -21.70 -4.75 3.89
N PHE A 185 -22.74 -5.09 3.14
CA PHE A 185 -23.84 -4.18 2.83
C PHE A 185 -25.04 -4.36 3.77
N GLY A 186 -24.88 -5.18 4.83
CA GLY A 186 -25.92 -5.45 5.82
C GLY A 186 -27.06 -6.31 5.26
N ASP A 187 -28.05 -6.52 6.10
CA ASP A 187 -29.24 -7.29 5.76
C ASP A 187 -30.23 -6.41 4.99
N VAL A 188 -30.53 -6.78 3.76
CA VAL A 188 -31.61 -6.18 2.97
C VAL A 188 -32.86 -7.03 3.16
N SER A 189 -33.91 -6.47 3.78
CA SER A 189 -35.17 -7.16 3.97
C SER A 189 -35.99 -7.15 2.68
N LEU A 190 -35.87 -8.21 1.87
CA LEU A 190 -36.69 -8.43 0.68
C LEU A 190 -37.84 -9.38 1.04
N SER A 191 -39.06 -8.88 0.97
CA SER A 191 -40.31 -9.67 1.19
C SER A 191 -40.39 -10.36 2.56
N GLY A 192 -39.70 -9.86 3.60
CA GLY A 192 -39.76 -10.40 4.97
C GLY A 192 -38.69 -11.46 5.28
N GLU A 193 -37.78 -11.70 4.38
CA GLU A 193 -36.54 -12.48 4.59
C GLU A 193 -35.35 -11.55 4.60
N ASP A 194 -34.44 -11.72 5.57
CA ASP A 194 -33.21 -10.98 5.65
C ASP A 194 -32.15 -11.65 4.75
N VAL A 195 -31.67 -10.91 3.75
CA VAL A 195 -30.63 -11.34 2.83
C VAL A 195 -29.35 -10.58 3.15
N GLY A 196 -28.37 -11.25 3.73
CA GLY A 196 -27.03 -10.73 3.92
C GLY A 196 -26.27 -10.76 2.60
N PHE A 197 -25.63 -9.64 2.23
CA PHE A 197 -24.78 -9.53 1.05
C PHE A 197 -23.38 -9.08 1.45
N ASP A 198 -22.41 -9.95 1.23
CA ASP A 198 -21.00 -9.66 1.46
C ASP A 198 -20.15 -9.88 0.20
N GLN A 199 -19.10 -9.09 0.07
CA GLN A 199 -18.24 -9.08 -1.10
C GLN A 199 -16.78 -9.05 -0.70
N HIS A 200 -15.99 -9.94 -1.29
CA HIS A 200 -14.54 -9.96 -1.22
C HIS A 200 -13.94 -9.41 -2.52
N VAL A 201 -12.93 -8.57 -2.42
CA VAL A 201 -12.30 -7.92 -3.58
C VAL A 201 -10.79 -7.94 -3.45
N ILE A 202 -10.11 -8.24 -4.54
CA ILE A 202 -8.67 -8.01 -4.70
C ILE A 202 -8.47 -6.94 -5.77
N ASN A 203 -7.76 -5.87 -5.41
CA ASN A 203 -7.43 -4.76 -6.30
C ASN A 203 -5.93 -4.67 -6.50
N VAL A 204 -5.51 -4.33 -7.71
CA VAL A 204 -4.16 -3.92 -8.06
C VAL A 204 -4.22 -2.57 -8.75
N GLY A 205 -3.37 -1.63 -8.35
CA GLY A 205 -3.47 -0.25 -8.84
C GLY A 205 -2.14 0.45 -8.97
N LEU A 206 -2.21 1.61 -9.59
CA LEU A 206 -1.14 2.57 -9.72
C LEU A 206 -1.61 3.91 -9.16
N GLY A 207 -0.74 4.56 -8.37
CA GLY A 207 -1.02 5.88 -7.83
C GLY A 207 0.14 6.84 -8.02
N VAL A 208 -0.21 8.12 -8.03
CA VAL A 208 0.73 9.24 -8.07
C VAL A 208 0.53 10.06 -6.80
N LYS A 209 1.63 10.36 -6.11
CA LYS A 209 1.64 11.20 -4.90
C LYS A 209 2.36 12.53 -5.16
N PHE A 210 2.01 13.54 -4.36
CA PHE A 210 2.53 14.91 -4.43
C PHE A 210 3.08 15.38 -3.10
#